data_0c636bbff95698ab8baf4803d3db2bda
#
_entry.id   0c636bbff95698ab8baf4803d3db2bda
#
_cell.length_a   1.000
_cell.length_b   1.000
_cell.length_c   1.000
_cell.angle_alpha   90.00
_cell.angle_beta   90.00
_cell.angle_gamma   90.00
#
_symmetry.space_group_name_H-M   'P 1'
#
loop_
_entity.id
_entity.type
_entity.pdbx_description
1 polymer ?
#
loop_
_entity_poly.entity_id
_entity_poly.type
_entity_poly.pdbx_seq_one_letter_code
_entity_poly.pdbx_strand_id
1 'polypeptide(L)'
;MNEQFRIAHKLGLMFLHDTPLPEDVKAWAISQLHAKSPALGIKRWKFNAIGKEWPKSVQPNLLERDNMFSLYKYNRKREEMGLDGYTSEAAKRDNERKNLMGELDQLKFAHRNVYGEDQLKLRFTAFWANHFTTGNIWDNQNHIGHAIDEAILANLNGNFSHMLYKMTTHSSMLTYLDNCWSCGENSQEAIWAREDGQQAGLNDNLGRELLELHTVSPTAKYTESDIKNAANVLAGWGIWPGRISGEEHELLSTEQRHTKLRKMGGTINSWDFFKKDHAEPGTKRVLGKVIPAGKGGLKQLTDFLASHEHTINYISFKLAQHFVSDNPSKSDINYIVNAWKKSNGNLDQIHTAVIERAISSTEPKFQWPMTWLFQVVRLSGATYFKGWDEMDKYNQGIMDAREIFEELGQSFWHERQPNGYSSDKKEWLSGEMFERRIRFADAIYSKGYPYSTPDEIMDRIGANETTRSLVNSFTRKKDQFIALMCSPELMGLKNA
;
A
#
# COMPACT_ATOMS: atom_id res chain seq x y z
N MET A 1 -22.33 -16.24 -13.22
CA MET A 1 -20.86 -16.47 -13.20
C MET A 1 -20.61 -17.88 -12.69
N ASN A 2 -19.76 -18.67 -13.35
CA ASN A 2 -19.39 -20.00 -12.87
C ASN A 2 -18.59 -19.91 -11.56
N GLU A 3 -18.46 -21.03 -10.83
CA GLU A 3 -17.90 -21.03 -9.48
C GLU A 3 -16.43 -20.57 -9.44
N GLN A 4 -15.63 -20.98 -10.38
CA GLN A 4 -14.20 -20.62 -10.43
C GLN A 4 -14.03 -19.10 -10.59
N PHE A 5 -14.76 -18.48 -11.51
CA PHE A 5 -14.74 -17.02 -11.68
C PHE A 5 -15.37 -16.30 -10.48
N ARG A 6 -16.43 -16.83 -9.90
CA ARG A 6 -17.07 -16.27 -8.71
C ARG A 6 -16.06 -16.17 -7.55
N ILE A 7 -15.33 -17.25 -7.31
CA ILE A 7 -14.31 -17.28 -6.23
C ILE A 7 -13.16 -16.32 -6.54
N ALA A 8 -12.60 -16.37 -7.75
CA ALA A 8 -11.53 -15.49 -8.17
C ALA A 8 -11.95 -14.02 -8.05
N HIS A 9 -13.10 -13.67 -8.62
CA HIS A 9 -13.63 -12.32 -8.58
C HIS A 9 -13.82 -11.81 -7.14
N LYS A 10 -14.40 -12.62 -6.27
CA LYS A 10 -14.64 -12.27 -4.87
C LYS A 10 -13.36 -11.98 -4.10
N LEU A 11 -12.32 -12.76 -4.34
CA LEU A 11 -10.98 -12.53 -3.78
C LEU A 11 -10.25 -11.33 -4.42
N GLY A 12 -10.86 -10.66 -5.39
CA GLY A 12 -10.25 -9.56 -6.12
C GLY A 12 -9.25 -10.01 -7.17
N LEU A 13 -9.36 -11.25 -7.61
CA LEU A 13 -8.50 -11.88 -8.61
C LEU A 13 -9.24 -12.02 -9.93
N MET A 14 -8.48 -12.28 -11.01
CA MET A 14 -9.07 -12.62 -12.29
C MET A 14 -8.10 -13.45 -13.12
N PHE A 15 -8.65 -14.39 -13.87
CA PHE A 15 -7.87 -15.18 -14.83
C PHE A 15 -7.58 -14.36 -16.07
N LEU A 16 -6.37 -14.49 -16.62
CA LEU A 16 -6.05 -13.93 -17.91
C LEU A 16 -6.90 -14.61 -19.00
N HIS A 17 -7.23 -13.86 -20.06
CA HIS A 17 -8.12 -14.30 -21.14
C HIS A 17 -7.73 -15.63 -21.78
N ASP A 18 -6.43 -15.98 -21.80
CA ASP A 18 -5.85 -17.14 -22.45
C ASP A 18 -5.34 -18.23 -21.45
N THR A 19 -5.49 -17.99 -20.15
CA THR A 19 -5.00 -18.94 -19.13
C THR A 19 -6.06 -20.00 -18.84
N PRO A 20 -5.69 -21.30 -18.81
CA PRO A 20 -6.59 -22.36 -18.35
C PRO A 20 -7.11 -22.09 -16.95
N LEU A 21 -8.36 -22.44 -16.67
CA LEU A 21 -8.92 -22.37 -15.35
C LEU A 21 -8.31 -23.45 -14.45
N PRO A 22 -7.93 -23.14 -13.20
CA PRO A 22 -7.44 -24.16 -12.28
C PRO A 22 -8.56 -25.15 -11.93
N GLU A 23 -8.22 -26.43 -11.83
CA GLU A 23 -9.15 -27.47 -11.39
C GLU A 23 -9.61 -27.23 -9.93
N ASP A 24 -8.67 -26.92 -9.05
CA ASP A 24 -8.91 -26.53 -7.66
C ASP A 24 -8.58 -25.05 -7.45
N VAL A 25 -9.62 -24.21 -7.50
CA VAL A 25 -9.51 -22.75 -7.30
C VAL A 25 -9.06 -22.40 -5.88
N LYS A 26 -9.41 -23.21 -4.87
CA LYS A 26 -9.00 -22.98 -3.49
C LYS A 26 -7.49 -23.20 -3.34
N ALA A 27 -6.99 -24.33 -3.82
CA ALA A 27 -5.58 -24.63 -3.81
C ALA A 27 -4.78 -23.60 -4.62
N TRP A 28 -5.29 -23.20 -5.79
CA TRP A 28 -4.70 -22.15 -6.59
C TRP A 28 -4.63 -20.81 -5.85
N ALA A 29 -5.72 -20.37 -5.19
CA ALA A 29 -5.74 -19.12 -4.44
C ALA A 29 -4.73 -19.14 -3.28
N ILE A 30 -4.68 -20.23 -2.51
CA ILE A 30 -3.74 -20.37 -1.40
C ILE A 30 -2.29 -20.37 -1.91
N SER A 31 -2.01 -21.06 -3.03
CA SER A 31 -0.66 -21.11 -3.60
C SER A 31 -0.11 -19.73 -3.96
N GLN A 32 -0.97 -18.79 -4.31
CA GLN A 32 -0.55 -17.42 -4.62
C GLN A 32 0.02 -16.65 -3.41
N LEU A 33 -0.34 -17.01 -2.17
CA LEU A 33 0.28 -16.41 -0.98
C LEU A 33 1.79 -16.71 -0.90
N HIS A 34 2.20 -17.83 -1.47
CA HIS A 34 3.58 -18.32 -1.47
C HIS A 34 4.27 -18.13 -2.82
N ALA A 35 3.56 -17.61 -3.81
CA ALA A 35 4.13 -17.35 -5.13
C ALA A 35 5.36 -16.44 -4.99
N LYS A 36 6.46 -16.85 -5.63
CA LYS A 36 7.63 -15.99 -5.76
C LYS A 36 7.25 -14.79 -6.62
N SER A 37 7.85 -13.66 -6.35
CA SER A 37 7.66 -12.44 -7.15
C SER A 37 7.90 -12.74 -8.62
N PRO A 38 7.03 -12.29 -9.51
CA PRO A 38 6.83 -12.91 -10.80
C PRO A 38 7.96 -12.61 -11.76
N ALA A 39 8.49 -13.66 -12.33
CA ALA A 39 8.91 -13.56 -13.72
C ALA A 39 7.63 -13.61 -14.57
N LEU A 40 7.21 -12.50 -15.10
CA LEU A 40 6.00 -12.47 -15.91
C LEU A 40 6.31 -12.97 -17.30
N GLY A 41 6.06 -14.25 -17.53
CA GLY A 41 6.32 -14.91 -18.80
C GLY A 41 5.41 -14.49 -19.97
N ILE A 42 4.60 -13.45 -19.82
CA ILE A 42 3.67 -13.02 -20.86
C ILE A 42 4.38 -12.11 -21.86
N LYS A 43 4.80 -12.67 -22.98
CA LYS A 43 5.23 -11.91 -24.13
C LYS A 43 4.00 -11.33 -24.84
N ARG A 44 3.71 -10.06 -24.64
CA ARG A 44 2.73 -9.37 -25.45
C ARG A 44 3.40 -8.49 -26.49
N TRP A 45 2.93 -8.62 -27.68
CA TRP A 45 3.56 -8.22 -28.93
C TRP A 45 3.81 -6.73 -29.18
N LYS A 46 3.26 -5.82 -28.37
CA LYS A 46 3.48 -4.38 -28.54
C LYS A 46 4.43 -3.76 -27.52
N PHE A 47 4.67 -4.42 -26.37
CA PHE A 47 5.40 -3.82 -25.28
C PHE A 47 6.41 -4.82 -24.72
N ASN A 48 7.68 -4.53 -24.90
CA ASN A 48 8.76 -5.45 -24.54
C ASN A 48 8.90 -5.71 -23.03
N ALA A 49 8.39 -4.81 -22.19
CA ALA A 49 8.50 -4.93 -20.73
C ALA A 49 7.31 -5.60 -20.07
N ILE A 50 6.18 -5.77 -20.76
CA ILE A 50 5.04 -6.49 -20.21
C ILE A 50 5.44 -7.94 -19.99
N GLY A 51 5.28 -8.38 -18.75
CA GLY A 51 5.64 -9.74 -18.36
C GLY A 51 7.11 -9.98 -18.07
N LYS A 52 7.96 -8.96 -18.00
CA LYS A 52 9.34 -9.07 -17.57
C LYS A 52 9.50 -8.68 -16.10
N GLU A 53 10.48 -9.29 -15.44
CA GLU A 53 10.90 -8.86 -14.10
C GLU A 53 11.41 -7.41 -14.15
N TRP A 54 11.03 -6.62 -13.16
CA TRP A 54 11.49 -5.24 -13.03
C TRP A 54 12.97 -5.22 -12.65
N PRO A 55 13.83 -4.51 -13.39
CA PRO A 55 15.25 -4.47 -13.09
C PRO A 55 15.52 -3.76 -11.76
N LYS A 56 16.57 -4.18 -11.07
CA LYS A 56 16.99 -3.56 -9.80
C LYS A 56 17.25 -2.05 -9.91
N SER A 57 17.65 -1.58 -11.06
CA SER A 57 17.91 -0.16 -11.32
C SER A 57 16.67 0.73 -11.17
N VAL A 58 15.46 0.17 -11.32
CA VAL A 58 14.18 0.87 -11.10
C VAL A 58 13.53 0.48 -9.76
N GLN A 59 14.27 -0.20 -8.88
CA GLN A 59 13.87 -0.61 -7.54
C GLN A 59 14.97 -0.23 -6.53
N PRO A 60 15.29 1.07 -6.39
CA PRO A 60 16.35 1.50 -5.49
C PRO A 60 16.00 1.19 -4.04
N ASN A 61 17.02 0.88 -3.25
CA ASN A 61 16.84 0.71 -1.81
C ASN A 61 16.55 2.05 -1.11
N LEU A 62 16.23 2.02 0.17
CA LEU A 62 15.83 3.22 0.92
C LEU A 62 16.91 4.31 0.90
N LEU A 63 18.17 3.93 1.00
CA LEU A 63 19.29 4.86 0.96
C LEU A 63 19.44 5.55 -0.40
N GLU A 64 19.30 4.79 -1.49
CA GLU A 64 19.34 5.33 -2.85
C GLU A 64 18.19 6.31 -3.08
N ARG A 65 16.99 6.00 -2.56
CA ARG A 65 15.81 6.89 -2.59
C ARG A 65 16.03 8.17 -1.81
N ASP A 66 16.59 8.07 -0.64
CA ASP A 66 16.93 9.21 0.23
C ASP A 66 18.04 10.08 -0.40
N ASN A 67 19.02 9.44 -1.06
CA ASN A 67 20.08 10.15 -1.78
C ASN A 67 19.57 10.92 -2.99
N MET A 68 18.60 10.40 -3.74
CA MET A 68 18.00 11.14 -4.86
C MET A 68 17.41 12.46 -4.39
N PHE A 69 16.69 12.43 -3.26
CA PHE A 69 16.11 13.62 -2.67
C PHE A 69 17.16 14.57 -2.08
N SER A 70 18.09 14.03 -1.33
CA SER A 70 19.18 14.78 -0.70
C SER A 70 20.11 15.41 -1.72
N LEU A 71 20.40 14.72 -2.83
CA LEU A 71 21.20 15.25 -3.93
C LEU A 71 20.51 16.45 -4.60
N TYR A 72 19.20 16.36 -4.83
CA TYR A 72 18.42 17.48 -5.35
C TYR A 72 18.50 18.71 -4.44
N LYS A 73 18.28 18.55 -3.12
CA LYS A 73 18.40 19.66 -2.16
C LYS A 73 19.82 20.24 -2.09
N TYR A 74 20.80 19.36 -2.05
CA TYR A 74 22.22 19.75 -2.03
C TYR A 74 22.61 20.59 -3.24
N ASN A 75 22.23 20.12 -4.42
CA ASN A 75 22.56 20.80 -5.66
C ASN A 75 21.84 22.13 -5.81
N ARG A 76 20.55 22.19 -5.41
CA ARG A 76 19.77 23.43 -5.39
C ARG A 76 20.39 24.47 -4.47
N LYS A 77 20.83 24.09 -3.26
CA LYS A 77 21.47 25.03 -2.32
C LYS A 77 22.81 25.53 -2.84
N ARG A 78 23.59 24.69 -3.51
CA ARG A 78 24.82 25.12 -4.17
C ARG A 78 24.59 26.16 -5.26
N GLU A 79 23.56 26.01 -6.06
CA GLU A 79 23.12 26.98 -7.07
C GLU A 79 22.76 28.32 -6.40
N GLU A 80 21.92 28.28 -5.35
CA GLU A 80 21.51 29.46 -4.58
C GLU A 80 22.73 30.20 -3.96
N MET A 81 23.78 29.48 -3.60
CA MET A 81 25.03 30.03 -3.03
C MET A 81 26.06 30.42 -4.09
N GLY A 82 25.77 30.24 -5.37
CA GLY A 82 26.73 30.52 -6.46
C GLY A 82 27.95 29.60 -6.46
N LEU A 83 27.85 28.42 -5.83
CA LEU A 83 28.94 27.43 -5.74
C LEU A 83 28.79 26.42 -6.89
N ASP A 84 29.77 26.46 -7.81
CA ASP A 84 30.01 25.51 -8.92
C ASP A 84 28.82 25.14 -9.83
N GLY A 85 29.02 25.33 -11.11
CA GLY A 85 28.46 24.70 -12.34
C GLY A 85 27.22 23.78 -12.30
N TYR A 86 26.40 23.81 -11.27
CA TYR A 86 25.12 23.10 -11.26
C TYR A 86 24.14 23.87 -12.15
N THR A 87 23.90 23.34 -13.34
CA THR A 87 23.03 23.99 -14.32
C THR A 87 21.56 23.76 -13.98
N SER A 88 20.71 24.69 -14.42
CA SER A 88 19.23 24.54 -14.33
C SER A 88 18.73 23.23 -14.96
N GLU A 89 19.43 22.71 -15.97
CA GLU A 89 19.13 21.41 -16.59
C GLU A 89 19.46 20.23 -15.66
N ALA A 90 20.55 20.32 -14.90
CA ALA A 90 20.91 19.29 -13.91
C ALA A 90 19.89 19.28 -12.75
N ALA A 91 19.47 20.46 -12.27
CA ALA A 91 18.40 20.60 -11.28
C ALA A 91 17.09 19.99 -11.75
N LYS A 92 16.73 20.25 -13.00
CA LYS A 92 15.54 19.69 -13.63
C LYS A 92 15.59 18.17 -13.68
N ARG A 93 16.68 17.58 -14.14
CA ARG A 93 16.88 16.12 -14.19
C ARG A 93 16.80 15.45 -12.81
N ASP A 94 17.39 16.06 -11.78
CA ASP A 94 17.36 15.51 -10.43
C ASP A 94 15.94 15.59 -9.83
N ASN A 95 15.21 16.65 -10.14
CA ASN A 95 13.81 16.77 -9.74
C ASN A 95 12.91 15.77 -10.48
N GLU A 96 13.15 15.58 -11.76
CA GLU A 96 12.44 14.56 -12.56
C GLU A 96 12.68 13.15 -12.02
N ARG A 97 13.94 12.80 -11.70
CA ARG A 97 14.28 11.52 -11.07
C ARG A 97 13.61 11.32 -9.72
N LYS A 98 13.59 12.36 -8.88
CA LYS A 98 12.91 12.33 -7.58
C LYS A 98 11.42 12.06 -7.74
N ASN A 99 10.76 12.75 -8.67
CA ASN A 99 9.32 12.59 -8.89
C ASN A 99 8.97 11.26 -9.54
N LEU A 100 9.79 10.79 -10.46
CA LEU A 100 9.61 9.54 -11.17
C LEU A 100 9.55 8.32 -10.25
N MET A 101 10.18 8.37 -9.08
CA MET A 101 10.29 7.19 -8.21
C MET A 101 8.93 6.73 -7.68
N GLY A 102 8.08 7.66 -7.23
CA GLY A 102 6.74 7.34 -6.78
C GLY A 102 5.84 6.81 -7.92
N GLU A 103 5.99 7.38 -9.11
CA GLU A 103 5.25 6.93 -10.30
C GLU A 103 5.67 5.53 -10.73
N LEU A 104 6.97 5.22 -10.70
CA LEU A 104 7.50 3.88 -10.98
C LEU A 104 6.99 2.83 -9.99
N ASP A 105 6.92 3.16 -8.71
CA ASP A 105 6.39 2.24 -7.70
C ASP A 105 4.90 1.96 -7.92
N GLN A 106 4.10 2.96 -8.26
CA GLN A 106 2.70 2.80 -8.59
C GLN A 106 2.49 1.99 -9.87
N LEU A 107 3.29 2.28 -10.90
CA LEU A 107 3.25 1.54 -12.15
C LEU A 107 3.65 0.06 -11.94
N LYS A 108 4.71 -0.18 -11.16
CA LYS A 108 5.14 -1.54 -10.78
C LYS A 108 4.01 -2.30 -10.07
N PHE A 109 3.35 -1.66 -9.12
CA PHE A 109 2.23 -2.25 -8.39
C PHE A 109 1.06 -2.58 -9.34
N ALA A 110 0.65 -1.65 -10.21
CA ALA A 110 -0.40 -1.87 -11.20
C ALA A 110 -0.05 -2.98 -12.19
N HIS A 111 1.17 -2.94 -12.72
CA HIS A 111 1.68 -3.93 -13.68
C HIS A 111 1.67 -5.35 -13.09
N ARG A 112 2.13 -5.53 -11.85
CA ARG A 112 2.11 -6.84 -11.17
C ARG A 112 0.68 -7.33 -10.92
N ASN A 113 -0.24 -6.45 -10.52
CA ASN A 113 -1.64 -6.84 -10.31
C ASN A 113 -2.31 -7.32 -11.61
N VAL A 114 -1.95 -6.72 -12.75
CA VAL A 114 -2.54 -7.08 -14.05
C VAL A 114 -1.85 -8.28 -14.66
N TYR A 115 -0.52 -8.32 -14.67
CA TYR A 115 0.23 -9.32 -15.44
C TYR A 115 0.93 -10.37 -14.56
N GLY A 116 0.93 -10.19 -13.24
CA GLY A 116 1.56 -11.12 -12.30
C GLY A 116 0.73 -12.36 -11.99
N GLU A 117 1.41 -13.35 -11.38
CA GLU A 117 0.80 -14.59 -10.92
C GLU A 117 0.53 -14.58 -9.40
N ASP A 118 0.99 -13.54 -8.72
CA ASP A 118 0.86 -13.37 -7.26
C ASP A 118 -0.25 -12.38 -6.86
N GLN A 119 -1.32 -12.34 -7.60
CA GLN A 119 -2.43 -11.37 -7.43
C GLN A 119 -2.95 -11.33 -6.00
N LEU A 120 -3.20 -12.49 -5.38
CA LEU A 120 -3.76 -12.53 -4.03
C LEU A 120 -2.78 -11.96 -3.00
N LYS A 121 -1.50 -12.23 -3.17
CA LYS A 121 -0.44 -11.61 -2.37
C LYS A 121 -0.50 -10.08 -2.47
N LEU A 122 -0.66 -9.55 -3.69
CA LEU A 122 -0.81 -8.11 -3.90
C LEU A 122 -2.14 -7.56 -3.38
N ARG A 123 -3.21 -8.35 -3.39
CA ARG A 123 -4.49 -7.95 -2.76
C ARG A 123 -4.36 -7.79 -1.25
N PHE A 124 -3.70 -8.71 -0.57
CA PHE A 124 -3.38 -8.54 0.85
C PHE A 124 -2.41 -7.39 1.08
N THR A 125 -1.44 -7.19 0.18
CA THR A 125 -0.54 -6.02 0.24
C THR A 125 -1.33 -4.72 0.16
N ALA A 126 -2.29 -4.59 -0.77
CA ALA A 126 -3.15 -3.42 -0.90
C ALA A 126 -4.00 -3.19 0.36
N PHE A 127 -4.55 -4.25 0.95
CA PHE A 127 -5.29 -4.18 2.21
C PHE A 127 -4.42 -3.63 3.35
N TRP A 128 -3.23 -4.18 3.54
CA TRP A 128 -2.31 -3.73 4.59
C TRP A 128 -1.74 -2.34 4.33
N ALA A 129 -1.45 -1.99 3.06
CA ALA A 129 -1.04 -0.64 2.69
C ALA A 129 -2.13 0.40 2.99
N ASN A 130 -3.39 0.04 2.80
CA ASN A 130 -4.53 0.86 3.19
C ASN A 130 -4.77 0.89 4.71
N HIS A 131 -4.44 -0.19 5.41
CA HIS A 131 -4.54 -0.26 6.87
C HIS A 131 -3.45 0.57 7.56
N PHE A 132 -2.24 0.55 7.03
CA PHE A 132 -1.09 1.34 7.46
C PHE A 132 -0.87 2.53 6.52
N THR A 133 -1.92 3.27 6.24
CA THR A 133 -1.90 4.37 5.27
C THR A 133 -0.73 5.33 5.52
N THR A 134 0.01 5.59 4.46
CA THR A 134 0.98 6.68 4.39
C THR A 134 0.77 7.43 3.09
N GLY A 135 0.57 8.74 3.18
CA GLY A 135 0.26 9.57 2.01
C GLY A 135 1.48 10.36 1.51
N ASN A 136 1.38 10.83 0.28
CA ASN A 136 2.37 11.69 -0.34
C ASN A 136 2.25 13.12 0.19
N ILE A 137 2.68 13.32 1.43
CA ILE A 137 2.88 14.63 2.02
C ILE A 137 4.37 14.91 2.13
N TRP A 138 4.74 16.17 2.04
CA TRP A 138 6.13 16.60 2.01
C TRP A 138 6.89 15.85 0.90
N ASP A 139 7.94 15.14 1.23
CA ASP A 139 8.78 14.40 0.30
C ASP A 139 8.66 12.87 0.48
N ASN A 140 7.51 12.43 1.01
CA ASN A 140 7.28 11.03 1.37
C ASN A 140 7.09 10.10 0.16
N GLN A 141 6.75 10.65 -1.02
CA GLN A 141 6.47 9.87 -2.24
C GLN A 141 7.56 8.84 -2.58
N ASN A 142 8.81 9.13 -2.28
CA ASN A 142 9.94 8.24 -2.58
C ASN A 142 10.07 7.06 -1.61
N HIS A 143 9.38 7.11 -0.46
CA HIS A 143 9.48 6.10 0.59
C HIS A 143 8.28 5.17 0.65
N ILE A 144 7.12 5.57 0.11
CA ILE A 144 5.86 4.81 0.24
C ILE A 144 5.97 3.45 -0.42
N GLY A 145 6.40 3.39 -1.68
CA GLY A 145 6.56 2.12 -2.39
C GLY A 145 7.57 1.18 -1.72
N HIS A 146 8.65 1.74 -1.16
CA HIS A 146 9.61 0.96 -0.38
C HIS A 146 8.98 0.41 0.91
N ALA A 147 8.17 1.21 1.63
CA ALA A 147 7.45 0.75 2.81
C ALA A 147 6.51 -0.42 2.47
N ILE A 148 5.80 -0.33 1.36
CA ILE A 148 4.90 -1.38 0.90
C ILE A 148 5.67 -2.66 0.55
N ASP A 149 6.78 -2.56 -0.16
CA ASP A 149 7.57 -3.74 -0.55
C ASP A 149 8.28 -4.39 0.66
N GLU A 150 8.94 -3.60 1.51
CA GLU A 150 9.86 -4.11 2.54
C GLU A 150 9.21 -4.30 3.91
N ALA A 151 8.23 -3.48 4.28
CA ALA A 151 7.58 -3.62 5.56
C ALA A 151 6.28 -4.43 5.48
N ILE A 152 5.55 -4.38 4.36
CA ILE A 152 4.29 -5.11 4.19
C ILE A 152 4.50 -6.38 3.37
N LEU A 153 4.82 -6.28 2.07
CA LEU A 153 4.86 -7.41 1.15
C LEU A 153 5.86 -8.49 1.59
N ALA A 154 7.05 -8.10 2.03
CA ALA A 154 8.07 -9.02 2.54
C ALA A 154 7.64 -9.74 3.84
N ASN A 155 6.66 -9.23 4.57
CA ASN A 155 6.21 -9.74 5.85
C ASN A 155 4.80 -10.36 5.81
N LEU A 156 4.19 -10.51 4.64
CA LEU A 156 2.81 -11.03 4.51
C LEU A 156 2.61 -12.44 5.07
N ASN A 157 3.65 -13.27 5.09
CA ASN A 157 3.60 -14.62 5.62
C ASN A 157 4.27 -14.72 7.01
N GLY A 158 4.59 -13.57 7.61
CA GLY A 158 5.24 -13.46 8.93
C GLY A 158 4.24 -13.34 10.07
N ASN A 159 4.62 -12.56 11.08
CA ASN A 159 3.78 -12.26 12.22
C ASN A 159 3.30 -10.80 12.16
N PHE A 160 2.05 -10.56 12.53
CA PHE A 160 1.47 -9.22 12.52
C PHE A 160 2.25 -8.24 13.40
N SER A 161 2.74 -8.66 14.58
CA SER A 161 3.53 -7.77 15.44
C SER A 161 4.82 -7.30 14.77
N HIS A 162 5.41 -8.14 13.92
CA HIS A 162 6.61 -7.78 13.17
C HIS A 162 6.28 -6.79 12.04
N MET A 163 5.21 -7.02 11.28
CA MET A 163 4.73 -6.09 10.26
C MET A 163 4.37 -4.74 10.89
N LEU A 164 3.65 -4.73 12.00
CA LEU A 164 3.30 -3.53 12.76
C LEU A 164 4.55 -2.74 13.16
N TYR A 165 5.54 -3.42 13.77
CA TYR A 165 6.82 -2.80 14.13
C TYR A 165 7.54 -2.21 12.94
N LYS A 166 7.63 -2.95 11.83
CA LYS A 166 8.30 -2.50 10.60
C LYS A 166 7.63 -1.28 9.99
N MET A 167 6.30 -1.27 9.90
CA MET A 167 5.57 -0.11 9.39
C MET A 167 5.67 1.10 10.32
N THR A 168 5.55 0.90 11.63
CA THR A 168 5.64 1.98 12.62
C THR A 168 7.01 2.66 12.61
N THR A 169 8.09 1.91 12.36
CA THR A 169 9.47 2.45 12.33
C THR A 169 9.93 2.87 10.95
N HIS A 170 9.14 2.64 9.91
CA HIS A 170 9.52 2.99 8.55
C HIS A 170 9.53 4.52 8.35
N SER A 171 10.53 5.03 7.62
CA SER A 171 10.68 6.47 7.34
C SER A 171 9.41 7.07 6.72
N SER A 172 8.67 6.31 5.91
CA SER A 172 7.39 6.76 5.34
C SER A 172 6.37 7.09 6.41
N MET A 173 6.16 6.21 7.39
CA MET A 173 5.22 6.42 8.49
C MET A 173 5.67 7.54 9.43
N LEU A 174 6.95 7.53 9.81
CA LEU A 174 7.53 8.54 10.70
C LEU A 174 7.48 9.95 10.10
N THR A 175 7.58 10.07 8.76
CA THR A 175 7.43 11.35 8.06
C THR A 175 5.96 11.75 7.93
N TYR A 176 5.08 10.80 7.58
CA TYR A 176 3.66 11.07 7.32
C TYR A 176 2.93 11.58 8.56
N LEU A 177 3.26 11.03 9.73
CA LEU A 177 2.65 11.41 11.01
C LEU A 177 3.59 12.25 11.90
N ASP A 178 4.58 12.92 11.30
CA ASP A 178 5.48 13.90 11.91
C ASP A 178 6.28 13.39 13.12
N ASN A 179 6.35 12.07 13.33
CA ASN A 179 7.09 11.51 14.45
C ASN A 179 8.60 11.74 14.35
N CYS A 180 9.11 11.97 13.13
CA CYS A 180 10.53 12.25 12.91
C CYS A 180 11.02 13.53 13.61
N TRP A 181 10.11 14.42 13.98
CA TRP A 181 10.37 15.65 14.74
C TRP A 181 10.03 15.54 16.22
N SER A 182 9.47 14.41 16.65
CA SER A 182 9.04 14.19 18.03
C SER A 182 10.21 13.92 18.96
N CYS A 183 10.22 14.57 20.12
CA CYS A 183 11.08 14.21 21.24
C CYS A 183 10.30 14.22 22.56
N GLY A 184 10.73 13.41 23.51
CA GLY A 184 10.11 13.36 24.83
C GLY A 184 10.26 14.70 25.56
N GLU A 185 9.26 15.08 26.35
CA GLU A 185 9.24 16.37 27.07
C GLU A 185 10.41 16.49 28.08
N ASN A 186 10.89 15.36 28.59
CA ASN A 186 12.03 15.27 29.51
C ASN A 186 13.28 14.67 28.86
N SER A 187 13.31 14.59 27.53
CA SER A 187 14.46 14.13 26.77
C SER A 187 15.62 15.13 26.82
N GLN A 188 16.85 14.69 26.57
CA GLN A 188 18.00 15.56 26.52
C GLN A 188 17.85 16.65 25.46
N GLU A 189 17.29 16.30 24.29
CA GLU A 189 17.00 17.26 23.21
C GLU A 189 16.03 18.36 23.66
N ALA A 190 14.96 18.02 24.37
CA ALA A 190 14.02 19.00 24.85
C ALA A 190 14.62 19.90 25.94
N ILE A 191 15.59 19.41 26.71
CA ILE A 191 16.34 20.22 27.68
C ILE A 191 17.22 21.22 26.95
N TRP A 192 18.03 20.78 25.99
CA TRP A 192 18.90 21.66 25.18
C TRP A 192 18.10 22.71 24.43
N ALA A 193 17.00 22.31 23.77
CA ALA A 193 16.15 23.27 23.06
C ALA A 193 15.65 24.39 23.98
N ARG A 194 15.22 24.05 25.22
CA ARG A 194 14.79 25.07 26.20
C ARG A 194 15.94 25.99 26.63
N GLU A 195 17.14 25.46 26.82
CA GLU A 195 18.34 26.22 27.16
C GLU A 195 18.68 27.23 26.03
N ASP A 196 18.46 26.83 24.77
CA ASP A 196 18.68 27.67 23.59
C ASP A 196 17.48 28.56 23.23
N GLY A 197 16.43 28.60 24.06
CA GLY A 197 15.21 29.38 23.81
C GLY A 197 14.36 28.86 22.65
N GLN A 198 14.57 27.61 22.23
CA GLN A 198 13.83 26.93 21.18
C GLN A 198 12.73 26.01 21.79
N GLN A 199 11.77 25.63 20.95
CA GLN A 199 10.74 24.66 21.32
C GLN A 199 11.03 23.30 20.66
N ALA A 200 11.14 22.27 21.47
CA ALA A 200 11.13 20.88 21.04
C ALA A 200 10.22 20.10 21.97
N GLY A 201 9.42 19.19 21.45
CA GLY A 201 8.43 18.50 22.26
C GLY A 201 7.82 17.27 21.60
N LEU A 202 6.89 16.70 22.32
CA LEU A 202 6.21 15.49 21.94
C LEU A 202 5.15 15.77 20.86
N ASN A 203 5.22 15.02 19.78
CA ASN A 203 4.13 14.90 18.79
C ASN A 203 3.39 13.59 19.04
N ASP A 204 2.09 13.65 19.28
CA ASP A 204 1.29 12.47 19.65
C ASP A 204 0.53 11.83 18.46
N ASN A 205 0.64 12.39 17.23
CA ASN A 205 -0.08 11.90 16.07
C ASN A 205 0.14 10.40 15.84
N LEU A 206 1.39 9.95 15.69
CA LEU A 206 1.67 8.54 15.47
C LEU A 206 1.26 7.67 16.67
N GLY A 207 1.39 8.18 17.89
CA GLY A 207 0.93 7.48 19.11
C GLY A 207 -0.58 7.24 19.10
N ARG A 208 -1.35 8.23 18.65
CA ARG A 208 -2.81 8.18 18.49
C ARG A 208 -3.17 7.17 17.41
N GLU A 209 -2.60 7.28 16.22
CA GLU A 209 -2.93 6.41 15.10
C GLU A 209 -2.49 4.95 15.33
N LEU A 210 -1.40 4.74 16.05
CA LEU A 210 -0.97 3.40 16.48
C LEU A 210 -2.04 2.68 17.30
N LEU A 211 -2.71 3.39 18.21
CA LEU A 211 -3.80 2.84 19.02
C LEU A 211 -5.11 2.81 18.23
N GLU A 212 -5.48 3.91 17.60
CA GLU A 212 -6.80 4.12 17.01
C GLU A 212 -7.02 3.35 15.71
N LEU A 213 -6.09 3.46 14.76
CA LEU A 213 -6.25 2.92 13.42
C LEU A 213 -5.46 1.64 13.17
N HIS A 214 -4.26 1.54 13.75
CA HIS A 214 -3.37 0.43 13.42
C HIS A 214 -3.58 -0.78 14.32
N THR A 215 -4.17 -0.61 15.54
CA THR A 215 -4.32 -1.70 16.51
C THR A 215 -5.69 -1.73 17.20
N VAL A 216 -5.78 -1.29 18.44
CA VAL A 216 -6.90 -1.61 19.33
C VAL A 216 -8.22 -0.93 18.99
N SER A 217 -8.20 0.11 18.18
CA SER A 217 -9.36 0.94 17.83
C SER A 217 -10.02 1.65 19.05
N PRO A 218 -10.91 2.63 18.83
CA PRO A 218 -11.62 3.32 19.93
C PRO A 218 -12.42 2.39 20.83
N THR A 219 -12.71 1.17 20.37
CA THR A 219 -13.43 0.16 21.18
C THR A 219 -12.68 -0.26 22.45
N ALA A 220 -11.35 -0.09 22.48
CA ALA A 220 -10.52 -0.39 23.64
C ALA A 220 -10.63 0.65 24.76
N LYS A 221 -11.29 1.80 24.49
CA LYS A 221 -11.49 2.89 25.47
C LYS A 221 -10.17 3.39 26.09
N TYR A 222 -9.12 3.47 25.28
CA TYR A 222 -7.86 4.08 25.68
C TYR A 222 -8.08 5.56 26.06
N THR A 223 -7.22 6.09 26.93
CA THR A 223 -7.27 7.45 27.42
C THR A 223 -6.26 8.35 26.70
N GLU A 224 -6.40 9.68 26.83
CA GLU A 224 -5.37 10.63 26.36
C GLU A 224 -4.01 10.36 27.02
N SER A 225 -3.97 9.83 28.25
CA SER A 225 -2.74 9.39 28.90
C SER A 225 -2.10 8.18 28.20
N ASP A 226 -2.91 7.24 27.69
CA ASP A 226 -2.40 6.11 26.93
C ASP A 226 -1.80 6.57 25.60
N ILE A 227 -2.44 7.53 24.92
CA ILE A 227 -1.95 8.14 23.67
C ILE A 227 -0.61 8.84 23.93
N LYS A 228 -0.55 9.71 24.95
CA LYS A 228 0.67 10.42 25.31
C LYS A 228 1.80 9.44 25.67
N ASN A 229 1.50 8.37 26.38
CA ASN A 229 2.47 7.35 26.72
C ASN A 229 2.93 6.53 25.51
N ALA A 230 2.04 6.21 24.57
CA ALA A 230 2.42 5.58 23.29
C ALA A 230 3.34 6.50 22.47
N ALA A 231 3.01 7.79 22.39
CA ALA A 231 3.87 8.79 21.77
C ALA A 231 5.24 8.90 22.44
N ASN A 232 5.29 8.83 23.77
CA ASN A 232 6.56 8.81 24.52
C ASN A 232 7.40 7.54 24.29
N VAL A 233 6.77 6.41 23.94
CA VAL A 233 7.50 5.20 23.48
C VAL A 233 8.07 5.41 22.08
N LEU A 234 7.38 6.18 21.25
CA LEU A 234 7.76 6.51 19.87
C LEU A 234 8.78 7.66 19.81
N ALA A 235 8.88 8.49 20.83
CA ALA A 235 9.85 9.55 20.90
C ALA A 235 11.28 9.00 20.79
N GLY A 236 12.06 9.60 19.89
CA GLY A 236 13.39 9.10 19.53
C GLY A 236 13.42 8.25 18.26
N TRP A 237 12.29 7.65 17.86
CA TRP A 237 12.21 7.01 16.53
C TRP A 237 12.12 8.08 15.45
N GLY A 238 13.11 8.13 14.59
CA GLY A 238 13.25 9.18 13.58
C GLY A 238 13.66 8.64 12.24
N ILE A 239 13.68 9.54 11.30
CA ILE A 239 14.25 9.28 9.98
C ILE A 239 15.75 9.42 10.04
N TRP A 240 16.35 8.84 9.05
CA TRP A 240 17.77 8.84 8.84
C TRP A 240 18.45 10.24 8.94
N PRO A 241 19.71 10.31 9.42
CA PRO A 241 20.43 11.60 9.58
C PRO A 241 20.59 12.43 8.30
N GLY A 242 20.31 11.88 7.13
CA GLY A 242 20.31 12.64 5.88
C GLY A 242 19.33 13.82 5.86
N ARG A 243 18.34 13.82 6.75
CA ARG A 243 17.37 14.91 6.93
C ARG A 243 17.56 15.72 8.21
N ILE A 244 18.63 15.51 8.97
CA ILE A 244 18.88 16.34 10.14
C ILE A 244 19.03 17.79 9.68
N SER A 245 18.11 18.62 10.16
CA SER A 245 18.08 20.05 9.90
C SER A 245 19.36 20.71 10.38
N GLY A 246 20.08 21.33 9.51
CA GLY A 246 21.26 22.13 9.79
C GLY A 246 21.95 22.46 8.47
N GLU A 247 22.38 23.67 8.33
CA GLU A 247 22.99 24.16 7.10
C GLU A 247 24.17 23.28 6.60
N GLU A 248 24.93 22.68 7.53
CA GLU A 248 26.02 21.77 7.20
C GLU A 248 25.58 20.46 6.51
N HIS A 249 24.42 19.91 6.87
CA HIS A 249 23.95 18.63 6.31
C HIS A 249 23.50 18.73 4.87
N GLU A 250 22.96 19.87 4.49
CA GLU A 250 22.52 20.09 3.12
C GLU A 250 23.70 20.24 2.16
N LEU A 251 24.89 20.53 2.68
CA LEU A 251 26.12 20.67 1.93
C LEU A 251 27.01 19.41 1.87
N LEU A 252 26.64 18.33 2.56
CA LEU A 252 27.42 17.10 2.54
C LEU A 252 27.18 16.30 1.26
N SER A 253 28.25 15.81 0.63
CA SER A 253 28.16 14.83 -0.45
C SER A 253 27.53 13.51 0.03
N THR A 254 27.04 12.69 -0.90
CA THR A 254 26.49 11.35 -0.59
C THR A 254 27.49 10.50 0.23
N GLU A 255 28.77 10.52 -0.11
CA GLU A 255 29.81 9.76 0.59
C GLU A 255 30.06 10.27 2.01
N GLN A 256 30.05 11.59 2.21
CA GLN A 256 30.17 12.21 3.52
C GLN A 256 28.98 11.86 4.41
N ARG A 257 27.77 11.82 3.86
CA ARG A 257 26.55 11.36 4.56
C ARG A 257 26.65 9.90 4.96
N HIS A 258 27.12 9.02 4.07
CA HIS A 258 27.35 7.61 4.39
C HIS A 258 28.37 7.43 5.52
N THR A 259 29.44 8.21 5.49
CA THR A 259 30.47 8.15 6.53
C THR A 259 29.93 8.62 7.88
N LYS A 260 29.13 9.69 7.89
CA LYS A 260 28.50 10.21 9.11
C LYS A 260 27.52 9.20 9.68
N LEU A 261 26.71 8.55 8.83
CA LEU A 261 25.79 7.51 9.25
C LEU A 261 26.46 6.31 9.91
N ARG A 262 27.51 5.77 9.28
CA ARG A 262 28.26 4.66 9.86
C ARG A 262 28.80 5.01 11.24
N LYS A 263 29.26 6.25 11.43
CA LYS A 263 29.71 6.76 12.74
C LYS A 263 28.58 6.83 13.77
N MET A 264 27.34 7.02 13.34
CA MET A 264 26.15 7.04 14.20
C MET A 264 25.54 5.65 14.42
N GLY A 265 26.16 4.58 13.93
CA GLY A 265 25.69 3.21 14.10
C GLY A 265 24.56 2.78 13.18
N GLY A 266 24.24 3.60 12.17
CA GLY A 266 23.26 3.25 11.14
C GLY A 266 23.85 2.33 10.06
N THR A 267 23.00 1.49 9.48
CA THR A 267 23.34 0.67 8.31
C THR A 267 22.61 1.17 7.06
N ILE A 268 23.18 0.87 5.91
CA ILE A 268 22.70 1.32 4.60
C ILE A 268 21.24 0.90 4.30
N ASN A 269 20.76 -0.16 4.94
CA ASN A 269 19.43 -0.72 4.73
C ASN A 269 18.54 -0.66 5.99
N SER A 270 18.96 0.07 7.02
CA SER A 270 18.21 0.16 8.28
C SER A 270 17.41 1.45 8.30
N TRP A 271 16.10 1.33 8.34
CA TRP A 271 15.20 2.44 8.62
C TRP A 271 14.81 2.53 10.09
N ASP A 272 15.22 1.60 10.92
CA ASP A 272 14.93 1.57 12.35
C ASP A 272 15.91 2.45 13.16
N PHE A 273 15.97 3.73 12.80
CA PHE A 273 16.87 4.70 13.40
C PHE A 273 16.27 5.26 14.71
N PHE A 274 17.02 5.11 15.79
CA PHE A 274 16.62 5.56 17.12
C PHE A 274 17.61 6.57 17.70
N LYS A 275 17.14 7.79 17.98
CA LYS A 275 17.88 8.87 18.61
C LYS A 275 17.70 8.81 20.11
N LYS A 276 18.70 8.36 20.84
CA LYS A 276 18.64 8.22 22.30
C LYS A 276 18.32 9.53 23.00
N ASP A 277 18.88 10.63 22.51
CA ASP A 277 18.74 11.95 23.11
C ASP A 277 17.35 12.56 22.93
N HIS A 278 16.57 12.09 21.98
CA HIS A 278 15.15 12.45 21.78
C HIS A 278 14.19 11.57 22.61
N ALA A 279 14.66 10.45 23.13
CA ALA A 279 13.80 9.49 23.83
C ALA A 279 13.35 10.02 25.20
N GLU A 280 12.07 9.86 25.51
CA GLU A 280 11.55 10.13 26.86
C GLU A 280 12.14 9.14 27.86
N PRO A 281 12.73 9.60 28.98
CA PRO A 281 13.23 8.71 30.01
C PRO A 281 12.11 8.01 30.80
N GLY A 282 12.46 6.99 31.59
CA GLY A 282 11.56 6.26 32.45
C GLY A 282 10.58 5.33 31.71
N THR A 283 9.89 4.50 32.49
CA THR A 283 8.87 3.56 32.01
C THR A 283 7.57 4.28 31.62
N LYS A 284 6.83 3.77 30.65
CA LYS A 284 5.50 4.25 30.25
C LYS A 284 4.45 3.20 30.53
N ARG A 285 3.19 3.62 30.68
CA ARG A 285 2.07 2.69 30.85
C ARG A 285 1.03 2.94 29.75
N VAL A 286 0.82 1.94 28.91
CA VAL A 286 -0.15 1.99 27.80
C VAL A 286 -1.15 0.86 28.00
N LEU A 287 -2.44 1.18 28.09
CA LEU A 287 -3.51 0.20 28.34
C LEU A 287 -3.18 -0.76 29.51
N GLY A 288 -2.63 -0.20 30.58
CA GLY A 288 -2.22 -0.96 31.76
C GLY A 288 -0.87 -1.70 31.65
N LYS A 289 -0.31 -1.87 30.46
CA LYS A 289 0.99 -2.51 30.24
C LYS A 289 2.13 -1.55 30.52
N VAL A 290 3.09 -1.98 31.33
CA VAL A 290 4.33 -1.23 31.57
C VAL A 290 5.31 -1.49 30.43
N ILE A 291 5.79 -0.43 29.80
CA ILE A 291 6.72 -0.45 28.67
C ILE A 291 8.05 0.20 29.12
N PRO A 292 9.19 -0.45 28.93
CA PRO A 292 10.49 0.11 29.32
C PRO A 292 10.88 1.29 28.44
N ALA A 293 11.79 2.11 28.93
CA ALA A 293 12.41 3.18 28.16
C ALA A 293 13.35 2.64 27.06
N GLY A 294 13.64 3.49 26.07
CA GLY A 294 14.64 3.25 25.05
C GLY A 294 14.15 2.41 23.88
N LYS A 295 15.06 2.08 22.94
CA LYS A 295 14.77 1.45 21.66
C LYS A 295 13.90 0.19 21.75
N GLY A 296 14.14 -0.65 22.78
CA GLY A 296 13.40 -1.90 22.98
C GLY A 296 11.94 -1.75 23.43
N GLY A 297 11.55 -0.57 23.90
CA GLY A 297 10.19 -0.30 24.36
C GLY A 297 9.14 -0.46 23.26
N LEU A 298 9.41 0.07 22.07
CA LEU A 298 8.47 -0.03 20.96
C LEU A 298 8.20 -1.48 20.53
N LYS A 299 9.21 -2.34 20.50
CA LYS A 299 9.00 -3.77 20.20
C LYS A 299 8.05 -4.43 21.21
N GLN A 300 8.20 -4.13 22.49
CA GLN A 300 7.31 -4.65 23.52
C GLN A 300 5.89 -4.08 23.40
N LEU A 301 5.76 -2.80 23.05
CA LEU A 301 4.46 -2.18 22.79
C LEU A 301 3.75 -2.82 21.59
N THR A 302 4.44 -2.98 20.47
CA THR A 302 3.85 -3.59 19.26
C THR A 302 3.48 -5.05 19.48
N ASP A 303 4.26 -5.83 20.22
CA ASP A 303 3.94 -7.21 20.57
C ASP A 303 2.68 -7.29 21.47
N PHE A 304 2.59 -6.42 22.45
CA PHE A 304 1.42 -6.31 23.32
C PHE A 304 0.16 -5.92 22.53
N LEU A 305 0.25 -4.86 21.72
CA LEU A 305 -0.88 -4.39 20.92
C LEU A 305 -1.35 -5.43 19.88
N ALA A 306 -0.43 -6.14 19.24
CA ALA A 306 -0.74 -7.18 18.26
C ALA A 306 -1.51 -8.37 18.84
N SER A 307 -1.29 -8.67 20.12
CA SER A 307 -1.97 -9.75 20.85
C SER A 307 -3.22 -9.28 21.62
N HIS A 308 -3.49 -7.98 21.61
CA HIS A 308 -4.62 -7.40 22.34
C HIS A 308 -5.96 -7.82 21.71
N GLU A 309 -6.94 -8.18 22.54
CA GLU A 309 -8.22 -8.69 22.05
C GLU A 309 -8.94 -7.72 21.11
N HIS A 310 -8.93 -6.43 21.41
CA HIS A 310 -9.52 -5.41 20.54
C HIS A 310 -8.83 -5.32 19.19
N THR A 311 -7.51 -5.44 19.10
CA THR A 311 -6.77 -5.50 17.82
C THR A 311 -7.21 -6.71 17.00
N ILE A 312 -7.25 -7.89 17.63
CA ILE A 312 -7.65 -9.13 16.97
C ILE A 312 -9.05 -9.00 16.38
N ASN A 313 -10.02 -8.51 17.16
CA ASN A 313 -11.40 -8.35 16.70
C ASN A 313 -11.52 -7.27 15.60
N TYR A 314 -10.89 -6.12 15.79
CA TYR A 314 -10.95 -5.00 14.85
C TYR A 314 -10.37 -5.35 13.48
N ILE A 315 -9.17 -5.92 13.45
CA ILE A 315 -8.51 -6.27 12.19
C ILE A 315 -9.21 -7.47 11.53
N SER A 316 -9.67 -8.46 12.30
CA SER A 316 -10.46 -9.57 11.75
C SER A 316 -11.77 -9.09 11.12
N PHE A 317 -12.44 -8.10 11.70
CA PHE A 317 -13.59 -7.44 11.07
C PHE A 317 -13.21 -6.77 9.74
N LYS A 318 -12.13 -5.97 9.72
CA LYS A 318 -11.66 -5.29 8.49
C LYS A 318 -11.31 -6.30 7.39
N LEU A 319 -10.63 -7.39 7.72
CA LEU A 319 -10.31 -8.47 6.78
C LEU A 319 -11.58 -9.15 6.24
N ALA A 320 -12.52 -9.48 7.13
CA ALA A 320 -13.79 -10.07 6.72
C ALA A 320 -14.60 -9.13 5.81
N GLN A 321 -14.67 -7.84 6.15
CA GLN A 321 -15.36 -6.84 5.35
C GLN A 321 -14.68 -6.63 3.98
N HIS A 322 -13.37 -6.70 3.93
CA HIS A 322 -12.64 -6.47 2.67
C HIS A 322 -12.67 -7.65 1.71
N PHE A 323 -12.65 -8.90 2.21
CA PHE A 323 -12.50 -10.10 1.39
C PHE A 323 -13.71 -11.01 1.36
N VAL A 324 -14.49 -11.09 2.46
CA VAL A 324 -15.56 -12.07 2.59
C VAL A 324 -16.91 -11.51 2.14
N SER A 325 -17.31 -10.35 2.68
CA SER A 325 -18.61 -9.74 2.39
C SER A 325 -18.62 -8.28 2.83
N ASP A 326 -19.41 -7.44 2.15
CA ASP A 326 -19.58 -6.04 2.56
C ASP A 326 -20.21 -5.91 3.96
N ASN A 327 -20.99 -6.92 4.38
CA ASN A 327 -21.55 -7.03 5.71
C ASN A 327 -21.24 -8.42 6.29
N PRO A 328 -20.01 -8.63 6.81
CA PRO A 328 -19.59 -9.95 7.29
C PRO A 328 -20.38 -10.37 8.52
N SER A 329 -20.76 -11.64 8.58
CA SER A 329 -21.44 -12.22 9.73
C SER A 329 -20.49 -12.33 10.93
N LYS A 330 -21.06 -12.43 12.14
CA LYS A 330 -20.27 -12.74 13.34
C LYS A 330 -19.49 -14.06 13.19
N SER A 331 -20.07 -15.04 12.47
CA SER A 331 -19.39 -16.31 12.19
C SER A 331 -18.15 -16.12 11.32
N ASP A 332 -18.21 -15.26 10.30
CA ASP A 332 -17.07 -14.95 9.43
C ASP A 332 -15.93 -14.30 10.22
N ILE A 333 -16.28 -13.31 11.04
CA ILE A 333 -15.33 -12.60 11.88
C ILE A 333 -14.67 -13.55 12.89
N ASN A 334 -15.48 -14.34 13.61
CA ASN A 334 -15.00 -15.27 14.62
C ASN A 334 -14.08 -16.36 14.03
N TYR A 335 -14.30 -16.79 12.80
CA TYR A 335 -13.41 -17.73 12.13
C TYR A 335 -11.99 -17.17 12.00
N ILE A 336 -11.88 -15.90 11.59
CA ILE A 336 -10.59 -15.22 11.45
C ILE A 336 -9.98 -14.93 12.82
N VAL A 337 -10.79 -14.49 13.81
CA VAL A 337 -10.35 -14.29 15.21
C VAL A 337 -9.74 -15.57 15.78
N ASN A 338 -10.37 -16.71 15.56
CA ASN A 338 -9.88 -18.00 16.05
C ASN A 338 -8.55 -18.39 15.39
N ALA A 339 -8.42 -18.17 14.07
CA ALA A 339 -7.16 -18.40 13.37
C ALA A 339 -6.04 -17.49 13.92
N TRP A 340 -6.34 -16.21 14.19
CA TRP A 340 -5.40 -15.28 14.81
C TRP A 340 -4.93 -15.74 16.19
N LYS A 341 -5.87 -16.06 17.08
CA LYS A 341 -5.56 -16.52 18.45
C LYS A 341 -4.76 -17.83 18.41
N LYS A 342 -5.18 -18.80 17.59
CA LYS A 342 -4.50 -20.10 17.47
C LYS A 342 -3.07 -19.99 16.93
N SER A 343 -2.85 -19.08 16.00
CA SER A 343 -1.56 -18.88 15.34
C SER A 343 -0.65 -17.85 16.03
N ASN A 344 -1.13 -17.22 17.09
CA ASN A 344 -0.45 -16.11 17.76
C ASN A 344 -0.06 -14.98 16.77
N GLY A 345 -1.01 -14.61 15.89
CA GLY A 345 -0.82 -13.52 14.93
C GLY A 345 -0.02 -13.86 13.69
N ASN A 346 0.15 -15.15 13.35
CA ASN A 346 0.79 -15.57 12.11
C ASN A 346 -0.09 -15.21 10.91
N LEU A 347 0.37 -14.31 10.04
CA LEU A 347 -0.38 -13.76 8.92
C LEU A 347 -0.69 -14.80 7.85
N ASP A 348 0.18 -15.77 7.61
CA ASP A 348 -0.09 -16.82 6.64
C ASP A 348 -1.34 -17.63 7.02
N GLN A 349 -1.47 -18.01 8.28
CA GLN A 349 -2.63 -18.72 8.79
C GLN A 349 -3.90 -17.84 8.82
N ILE A 350 -3.75 -16.56 9.16
CA ILE A 350 -4.85 -15.60 9.16
C ILE A 350 -5.35 -15.39 7.72
N HIS A 351 -4.46 -15.15 6.76
CA HIS A 351 -4.81 -14.96 5.35
C HIS A 351 -5.47 -16.22 4.76
N THR A 352 -4.95 -17.41 5.10
CA THR A 352 -5.58 -18.69 4.71
C THR A 352 -7.02 -18.78 5.23
N ALA A 353 -7.26 -18.43 6.50
CA ALA A 353 -8.60 -18.41 7.06
C ALA A 353 -9.53 -17.41 6.36
N VAL A 354 -9.01 -16.23 5.98
CA VAL A 354 -9.76 -15.24 5.18
C VAL A 354 -10.15 -15.82 3.82
N ILE A 355 -9.24 -16.48 3.12
CA ILE A 355 -9.49 -17.12 1.83
C ILE A 355 -10.57 -18.19 1.98
N GLU A 356 -10.45 -19.06 2.96
CA GLU A 356 -11.43 -20.13 3.22
C GLU A 356 -12.83 -19.58 3.49
N ARG A 357 -12.94 -18.52 4.27
CA ARG A 357 -14.24 -17.86 4.52
C ARG A 357 -14.77 -17.15 3.27
N ALA A 358 -13.93 -16.47 2.50
CA ALA A 358 -14.34 -15.85 1.25
C ALA A 358 -14.89 -16.88 0.25
N ILE A 359 -14.23 -18.03 0.12
CA ILE A 359 -14.68 -19.13 -0.76
C ILE A 359 -15.99 -19.73 -0.30
N SER A 360 -16.14 -20.00 1.00
CA SER A 360 -17.35 -20.65 1.55
C SER A 360 -18.57 -19.72 1.62
N SER A 361 -18.38 -18.42 1.63
CA SER A 361 -19.47 -17.45 1.64
C SER A 361 -20.09 -17.27 0.26
N THR A 362 -21.39 -17.38 0.15
CA THR A 362 -22.16 -17.12 -1.09
C THR A 362 -22.45 -15.65 -1.33
N GLU A 363 -22.28 -14.79 -0.31
CA GLU A 363 -22.50 -13.36 -0.44
C GLU A 363 -21.50 -12.74 -1.42
N PRO A 364 -21.92 -11.88 -2.34
CA PRO A 364 -21.01 -11.17 -3.23
C PRO A 364 -20.15 -10.18 -2.44
N LYS A 365 -19.02 -9.79 -3.03
CA LYS A 365 -18.15 -8.76 -2.49
C LYS A 365 -17.92 -7.68 -3.53
N PHE A 366 -18.34 -6.47 -3.20
CA PHE A 366 -18.11 -5.30 -4.04
C PHE A 366 -16.60 -5.05 -4.21
N GLN A 367 -16.19 -4.84 -5.44
CA GLN A 367 -14.79 -4.61 -5.75
C GLN A 367 -14.45 -3.12 -5.72
N TRP A 368 -13.38 -2.77 -5.01
CA TRP A 368 -12.81 -1.44 -5.06
C TRP A 368 -12.54 -1.00 -6.50
N PRO A 369 -12.59 0.30 -6.82
CA PRO A 369 -12.34 0.79 -8.17
C PRO A 369 -11.03 0.25 -8.78
N MET A 370 -9.94 0.32 -8.05
CA MET A 370 -8.63 -0.17 -8.49
C MET A 370 -8.63 -1.69 -8.72
N THR A 371 -9.26 -2.46 -7.81
CA THR A 371 -9.36 -3.92 -7.96
C THR A 371 -10.19 -4.30 -9.18
N TRP A 372 -11.34 -3.66 -9.35
CA TRP A 372 -12.18 -3.82 -10.53
C TRP A 372 -11.40 -3.53 -11.82
N LEU A 373 -10.63 -2.44 -11.85
CA LEU A 373 -9.80 -2.09 -13.01
C LEU A 373 -8.82 -3.21 -13.37
N PHE A 374 -8.09 -3.74 -12.39
CA PHE A 374 -7.15 -4.84 -12.63
C PHE A 374 -7.86 -6.10 -13.14
N GLN A 375 -9.02 -6.43 -12.59
CA GLN A 375 -9.82 -7.57 -13.03
C GLN A 375 -10.29 -7.42 -14.47
N VAL A 376 -10.79 -6.25 -14.84
CA VAL A 376 -11.27 -5.95 -16.19
C VAL A 376 -10.13 -6.04 -17.23
N VAL A 377 -8.99 -5.45 -16.93
CA VAL A 377 -7.82 -5.49 -17.82
C VAL A 377 -7.33 -6.94 -18.03
N ARG A 378 -7.25 -7.73 -16.95
CA ARG A 378 -6.86 -9.15 -17.05
C ARG A 378 -7.87 -9.98 -17.86
N LEU A 379 -9.14 -9.86 -17.52
CA LEU A 379 -10.22 -10.63 -18.15
C LEU A 379 -10.32 -10.37 -19.65
N SER A 380 -10.22 -9.10 -20.03
CA SER A 380 -10.31 -8.68 -21.43
C SER A 380 -9.03 -8.95 -22.24
N GLY A 381 -7.91 -9.16 -21.57
CA GLY A 381 -6.62 -9.26 -22.22
C GLY A 381 -6.11 -7.94 -22.77
N ALA A 382 -6.66 -6.82 -22.34
CA ALA A 382 -6.23 -5.51 -22.78
C ALA A 382 -4.78 -5.21 -22.32
N THR A 383 -4.08 -4.40 -23.11
CA THR A 383 -2.76 -3.88 -22.77
C THR A 383 -2.94 -2.42 -22.32
N TYR A 384 -3.18 -2.21 -21.03
CA TYR A 384 -3.54 -0.90 -20.49
C TYR A 384 -2.43 -0.23 -19.70
N PHE A 385 -1.67 -1.00 -18.90
CA PHE A 385 -0.52 -0.49 -18.18
C PHE A 385 0.76 -0.74 -18.96
N LYS A 386 1.61 0.30 -19.08
CA LYS A 386 2.93 0.20 -19.74
C LYS A 386 3.94 -0.53 -18.85
N GLY A 387 5.02 -1.00 -19.49
CA GLY A 387 6.20 -1.47 -18.76
C GLY A 387 7.14 -0.32 -18.39
N TRP A 388 8.12 -0.62 -17.56
CA TRP A 388 9.11 0.35 -17.07
C TRP A 388 9.98 0.97 -18.19
N ASP A 389 10.23 0.24 -19.28
CA ASP A 389 11.06 0.68 -20.43
C ASP A 389 10.31 1.59 -21.41
N GLU A 390 9.06 1.89 -21.15
CA GLU A 390 8.22 2.73 -22.00
C GLU A 390 7.88 4.08 -21.36
N MET A 391 8.38 4.32 -20.16
CA MET A 391 8.08 5.56 -19.43
C MET A 391 8.61 6.81 -20.15
N ASP A 392 9.69 6.70 -20.91
CA ASP A 392 10.20 7.81 -21.73
C ASP A 392 9.31 8.14 -22.94
N LYS A 393 8.31 7.31 -23.25
CA LYS A 393 7.38 7.50 -24.38
C LYS A 393 6.04 8.08 -23.94
N TYR A 394 6.03 8.91 -22.95
CA TYR A 394 4.87 9.47 -22.26
C TYR A 394 3.86 10.22 -23.15
N ASN A 395 4.22 10.58 -24.37
CA ASN A 395 3.40 11.43 -25.26
C ASN A 395 2.34 10.69 -26.09
N GLN A 396 2.00 9.44 -25.79
CA GLN A 396 1.07 8.67 -26.64
C GLN A 396 -0.35 8.46 -26.07
N GLY A 397 -0.79 9.29 -25.13
CA GLY A 397 -2.20 9.34 -24.71
C GLY A 397 -2.67 8.18 -23.81
N ILE A 398 -1.77 7.37 -23.26
CA ILE A 398 -2.05 6.46 -22.14
C ILE A 398 -1.64 7.17 -20.87
N MET A 399 -2.59 7.32 -19.94
CA MET A 399 -2.36 7.95 -18.65
C MET A 399 -1.33 7.15 -17.82
N ASP A 400 -0.56 7.82 -16.97
CA ASP A 400 0.28 7.12 -16.01
C ASP A 400 -0.58 6.41 -14.94
N ALA A 401 0.04 5.52 -14.17
CA ALA A 401 -0.70 4.75 -13.16
C ALA A 401 -1.29 5.66 -12.07
N ARG A 402 -0.62 6.75 -11.73
CA ARG A 402 -1.07 7.73 -10.76
C ARG A 402 -2.32 8.45 -11.24
N GLU A 403 -2.30 9.00 -12.45
CA GLU A 403 -3.46 9.67 -13.07
C GLU A 403 -4.66 8.72 -13.17
N ILE A 404 -4.42 7.46 -13.55
CA ILE A 404 -5.46 6.43 -13.61
C ILE A 404 -6.13 6.25 -12.24
N PHE A 405 -5.34 6.14 -11.18
CA PHE A 405 -5.90 5.95 -9.83
C PHE A 405 -6.61 7.20 -9.31
N GLU A 406 -6.07 8.38 -9.57
CA GLU A 406 -6.70 9.66 -9.22
C GLU A 406 -8.05 9.83 -9.93
N GLU A 407 -8.11 9.64 -11.24
CA GLU A 407 -9.34 9.74 -12.01
C GLU A 407 -10.35 8.65 -11.69
N LEU A 408 -9.87 7.46 -11.31
CA LEU A 408 -10.74 6.38 -10.84
C LEU A 408 -11.35 6.68 -9.46
N GLY A 409 -10.83 7.71 -8.76
CA GLY A 409 -11.29 8.14 -7.44
C GLY A 409 -10.66 7.36 -6.29
N GLN A 410 -9.63 6.56 -6.55
CA GLN A 410 -8.87 5.83 -5.54
C GLN A 410 -7.38 6.10 -5.73
N SER A 411 -6.95 7.31 -5.32
CA SER A 411 -5.56 7.78 -5.44
C SER A 411 -4.64 7.00 -4.52
N PHE A 412 -4.26 5.81 -4.93
CA PHE A 412 -3.41 4.94 -4.13
C PHE A 412 -2.08 5.64 -3.82
N TRP A 413 -1.72 5.72 -2.52
CA TRP A 413 -0.57 6.44 -1.94
C TRP A 413 -0.70 7.97 -1.91
N HIS A 414 -1.87 8.51 -2.15
CA HIS A 414 -2.15 9.94 -2.04
C HIS A 414 -3.21 10.27 -1.00
N GLU A 415 -3.48 9.36 -0.09
CA GLU A 415 -4.41 9.57 1.00
C GLU A 415 -3.93 10.71 1.89
N ARG A 416 -4.82 11.67 2.11
CA ARG A 416 -4.55 12.82 2.98
C ARG A 416 -4.77 12.51 4.45
N GLN A 417 -5.58 11.50 4.73
CA GLN A 417 -5.95 11.09 6.08
C GLN A 417 -5.47 9.67 6.39
N PRO A 418 -5.05 9.39 7.63
CA PRO A 418 -4.45 8.12 8.01
C PRO A 418 -5.42 6.94 8.08
N ASN A 419 -6.74 7.18 7.99
CA ASN A 419 -7.77 6.14 8.03
C ASN A 419 -7.85 5.28 6.76
N GLY A 420 -7.22 5.71 5.66
CA GLY A 420 -7.28 5.03 4.37
C GLY A 420 -8.66 5.02 3.73
N TYR A 421 -8.82 4.23 2.68
CA TYR A 421 -10.08 4.06 1.95
C TYR A 421 -11.02 3.08 2.66
N SER A 422 -12.30 3.42 2.69
CA SER A 422 -13.35 2.56 3.27
C SER A 422 -13.52 1.27 2.46
N SER A 423 -13.74 0.15 3.16
CA SER A 423 -14.21 -1.10 2.54
C SER A 423 -15.74 -1.17 2.43
N ASP A 424 -16.49 -0.17 2.92
CA ASP A 424 -17.93 -0.10 2.74
C ASP A 424 -18.28 0.32 1.31
N LYS A 425 -19.04 -0.52 0.61
CA LYS A 425 -19.47 -0.26 -0.77
C LYS A 425 -20.26 1.05 -0.93
N LYS A 426 -20.90 1.56 0.13
CA LYS A 426 -21.68 2.80 0.08
C LYS A 426 -20.84 4.00 -0.34
N GLU A 427 -19.57 4.02 0.05
CA GLU A 427 -18.63 5.09 -0.33
C GLU A 427 -18.32 5.10 -1.84
N TRP A 428 -18.59 3.98 -2.54
CA TRP A 428 -18.17 3.73 -3.91
C TRP A 428 -19.34 3.57 -4.92
N LEU A 429 -20.59 3.65 -4.46
CA LEU A 429 -21.77 3.44 -5.29
C LEU A 429 -22.49 4.75 -5.66
N SER A 430 -21.81 5.88 -5.71
CA SER A 430 -22.38 7.11 -6.26
C SER A 430 -22.46 7.06 -7.80
N GLY A 431 -23.35 7.88 -8.38
CA GLY A 431 -23.42 8.00 -9.84
C GLY A 431 -22.12 8.45 -10.47
N GLU A 432 -21.38 9.35 -9.80
CA GLU A 432 -20.05 9.80 -10.23
C GLU A 432 -19.04 8.64 -10.27
N MET A 433 -18.99 7.81 -9.24
CA MET A 433 -18.07 6.67 -9.19
C MET A 433 -18.41 5.61 -10.24
N PHE A 434 -19.69 5.48 -10.58
CA PHE A 434 -20.11 4.61 -11.66
C PHE A 434 -19.74 5.18 -13.03
N GLU A 435 -19.94 6.47 -13.26
CA GLU A 435 -19.50 7.17 -14.49
C GLU A 435 -17.99 7.02 -14.72
N ARG A 436 -17.19 7.15 -13.66
CA ARG A 436 -15.73 6.93 -13.74
C ARG A 436 -15.41 5.53 -14.26
N ARG A 437 -16.08 4.49 -13.77
CA ARG A 437 -15.89 3.10 -14.27
C ARG A 437 -16.28 2.97 -15.75
N ILE A 438 -17.39 3.59 -16.17
CA ILE A 438 -17.78 3.61 -17.59
C ILE A 438 -16.70 4.25 -18.45
N ARG A 439 -16.16 5.39 -18.04
CA ARG A 439 -15.07 6.08 -18.76
C ARG A 439 -13.82 5.20 -18.85
N PHE A 440 -13.47 4.50 -17.78
CA PHE A 440 -12.33 3.59 -17.81
C PHE A 440 -12.59 2.34 -18.65
N ALA A 441 -13.78 1.77 -18.64
CA ALA A 441 -14.14 0.66 -19.52
C ALA A 441 -14.06 1.09 -21.00
N ASP A 442 -14.52 2.32 -21.33
CA ASP A 442 -14.35 2.92 -22.65
C ASP A 442 -12.87 3.09 -23.02
N ALA A 443 -12.06 3.63 -22.11
CA ALA A 443 -10.63 3.83 -22.37
C ALA A 443 -9.88 2.49 -22.55
N ILE A 444 -10.22 1.46 -21.77
CA ILE A 444 -9.65 0.11 -21.92
C ILE A 444 -10.00 -0.46 -23.29
N TYR A 445 -11.25 -0.32 -23.73
CA TYR A 445 -11.65 -0.78 -25.06
C TYR A 445 -10.93 -0.03 -26.17
N SER A 446 -10.93 1.30 -26.10
CA SER A 446 -10.47 2.17 -27.19
C SER A 446 -8.95 2.28 -27.30
N LYS A 447 -8.23 2.17 -26.17
CA LYS A 447 -6.77 2.36 -26.09
C LYS A 447 -6.01 1.09 -25.70
N GLY A 448 -6.63 0.17 -24.97
CA GLY A 448 -6.03 -1.06 -24.48
C GLY A 448 -6.16 -2.24 -25.44
N TYR A 449 -6.95 -2.11 -26.47
CA TYR A 449 -7.16 -3.15 -27.50
C TYR A 449 -7.45 -4.53 -26.87
N PRO A 450 -8.65 -4.75 -26.28
CA PRO A 450 -9.01 -6.04 -25.69
C PRO A 450 -8.78 -7.18 -26.67
N TYR A 451 -8.25 -8.27 -26.18
CA TYR A 451 -8.06 -9.48 -26.97
C TYR A 451 -9.38 -10.26 -27.14
N SER A 452 -10.15 -10.35 -26.04
CA SER A 452 -11.41 -11.08 -26.02
C SER A 452 -12.60 -10.20 -26.37
N THR A 453 -13.51 -10.72 -27.15
CA THR A 453 -14.81 -10.10 -27.45
C THR A 453 -15.76 -10.18 -26.24
N PRO A 454 -16.79 -9.33 -26.15
CA PRO A 454 -17.80 -9.43 -25.11
C PRO A 454 -18.46 -10.82 -25.03
N ASP A 455 -18.75 -11.45 -26.15
CA ASP A 455 -19.36 -12.78 -26.22
C ASP A 455 -18.44 -13.85 -25.60
N GLU A 456 -17.17 -13.88 -26.02
CA GLU A 456 -16.15 -14.77 -25.47
C GLU A 456 -15.97 -14.60 -23.95
N ILE A 457 -16.00 -13.34 -23.48
CA ILE A 457 -15.91 -13.06 -22.04
C ILE A 457 -17.15 -13.58 -21.32
N MET A 458 -18.38 -13.31 -21.83
CA MET A 458 -19.62 -13.79 -21.23
C MET A 458 -19.68 -15.32 -21.13
N ASP A 459 -19.21 -16.00 -22.18
CA ASP A 459 -19.16 -17.47 -22.19
C ASP A 459 -18.14 -18.00 -21.18
N ARG A 460 -16.95 -17.39 -21.16
CA ARG A 460 -15.85 -17.78 -20.26
C ARG A 460 -16.23 -17.63 -18.78
N ILE A 461 -16.83 -16.51 -18.40
CA ILE A 461 -17.24 -16.29 -16.99
C ILE A 461 -18.53 -17.04 -16.63
N GLY A 462 -19.25 -17.58 -17.60
CA GLY A 462 -20.58 -18.11 -17.40
C GLY A 462 -21.55 -17.01 -16.93
N ALA A 463 -21.62 -15.92 -17.70
CA ALA A 463 -22.48 -14.78 -17.37
C ALA A 463 -23.95 -15.21 -17.27
N ASN A 464 -24.67 -14.66 -16.29
CA ASN A 464 -26.08 -14.93 -16.11
C ASN A 464 -26.95 -14.29 -17.20
N GLU A 465 -28.21 -14.71 -17.29
CA GLU A 465 -29.13 -14.26 -18.34
C GLU A 465 -29.39 -12.75 -18.29
N THR A 466 -29.46 -12.17 -17.09
CA THR A 466 -29.65 -10.72 -16.93
C THR A 466 -28.49 -9.93 -17.53
N THR A 467 -27.25 -10.35 -17.24
CA THR A 467 -26.05 -9.72 -17.81
C THR A 467 -26.00 -9.92 -19.32
N ARG A 468 -26.32 -11.13 -19.84
CA ARG A 468 -26.35 -11.40 -21.29
C ARG A 468 -27.40 -10.54 -22.01
N SER A 469 -28.60 -10.44 -21.45
CA SER A 469 -29.68 -9.63 -22.01
C SER A 469 -29.32 -8.14 -22.05
N LEU A 470 -28.72 -7.64 -20.97
CA LEU A 470 -28.23 -6.26 -20.92
C LEU A 470 -27.17 -5.99 -22.02
N VAL A 471 -26.15 -6.83 -22.08
CA VAL A 471 -25.05 -6.67 -23.04
C VAL A 471 -25.57 -6.76 -24.48
N ASN A 472 -26.44 -7.73 -24.77
CA ASN A 472 -26.99 -7.94 -26.12
C ASN A 472 -28.01 -6.87 -26.54
N SER A 473 -28.49 -6.05 -25.61
CA SER A 473 -29.34 -4.89 -25.96
C SER A 473 -28.59 -3.79 -26.73
N PHE A 474 -27.26 -3.78 -26.66
CA PHE A 474 -26.41 -2.85 -27.39
C PHE A 474 -25.96 -3.42 -28.74
N THR A 475 -25.91 -2.59 -29.77
CA THR A 475 -25.53 -3.01 -31.14
C THR A 475 -24.02 -2.90 -31.35
N ARG A 476 -23.36 -1.91 -30.74
CA ARG A 476 -21.91 -1.69 -30.94
C ARG A 476 -21.11 -2.54 -29.95
N LYS A 477 -20.11 -3.25 -30.43
CA LYS A 477 -19.23 -4.08 -29.56
C LYS A 477 -18.56 -3.30 -28.43
N LYS A 478 -18.24 -2.03 -28.65
CA LYS A 478 -17.74 -1.13 -27.61
C LYS A 478 -18.75 -0.96 -26.46
N ASP A 479 -20.01 -0.69 -26.79
CA ASP A 479 -21.04 -0.48 -25.78
C ASP A 479 -21.37 -1.80 -25.04
N GLN A 480 -21.34 -2.92 -25.78
CA GLN A 480 -21.43 -4.26 -25.19
C GLN A 480 -20.29 -4.51 -24.18
N PHE A 481 -19.06 -4.15 -24.54
CA PHE A 481 -17.92 -4.27 -23.65
C PHE A 481 -18.09 -3.42 -22.38
N ILE A 482 -18.47 -2.14 -22.53
CA ILE A 482 -18.69 -1.24 -21.39
C ILE A 482 -19.80 -1.78 -20.49
N ALA A 483 -20.95 -2.19 -21.05
CA ALA A 483 -22.07 -2.74 -20.32
C ALA A 483 -21.66 -4.00 -19.55
N LEU A 484 -20.88 -4.88 -20.17
CA LEU A 484 -20.37 -6.09 -19.52
C LEU A 484 -19.43 -5.76 -18.36
N MET A 485 -18.42 -4.91 -18.58
CA MET A 485 -17.43 -4.56 -17.55
C MET A 485 -18.03 -3.81 -16.36
N CYS A 486 -19.09 -3.05 -16.59
CA CYS A 486 -19.82 -2.32 -15.56
C CYS A 486 -21.07 -3.07 -15.05
N SER A 487 -21.25 -4.34 -15.43
CA SER A 487 -22.37 -5.16 -14.96
C SER A 487 -22.34 -5.37 -13.44
N PRO A 488 -23.49 -5.52 -12.77
CA PRO A 488 -23.53 -5.85 -11.34
C PRO A 488 -22.67 -7.06 -11.01
N GLU A 489 -22.64 -8.05 -11.89
CA GLU A 489 -21.89 -9.29 -11.75
C GLU A 489 -20.37 -9.04 -11.66
N LEU A 490 -19.81 -8.19 -12.54
CA LEU A 490 -18.38 -7.84 -12.53
C LEU A 490 -18.03 -6.70 -11.56
N MET A 491 -19.02 -6.04 -10.99
CA MET A 491 -18.80 -5.10 -9.89
C MET A 491 -18.89 -5.76 -8.50
N GLY A 492 -19.27 -7.02 -8.42
CA GLY A 492 -19.46 -7.75 -7.16
C GLY A 492 -20.72 -7.31 -6.40
N LEU A 493 -21.77 -6.98 -7.12
CA LEU A 493 -23.08 -6.66 -6.58
C LEU A 493 -24.03 -7.86 -6.70
N LYS A 494 -25.06 -7.91 -5.84
CA LYS A 494 -26.19 -8.82 -6.07
C LYS A 494 -26.92 -8.38 -7.34
N ASN A 495 -27.25 -9.34 -8.17
CA ASN A 495 -28.19 -9.07 -9.24
C ASN A 495 -29.55 -8.73 -8.61
N ALA A 496 -30.17 -7.69 -9.12
CA ALA A 496 -31.51 -7.28 -8.71
C ALA A 496 -32.55 -8.32 -9.11
#